data_1f2b4bb43197f2ebde8f33dac88245ec
#
_entry.id   1f2b4bb43197f2ebde8f33dac88245ec
#
_cell.length_a   1.000
_cell.length_b   1.000
_cell.length_c   1.000
_cell.angle_alpha   90.00
_cell.angle_beta   90.00
_cell.angle_gamma   90.00
#
_symmetry.space_group_name_H-M   'P 1'
#
loop_
_entity.id
_entity.type
_entity.pdbx_description
1 polymer ?
#
loop_
_entity_poly.entity_id
_entity_poly.type
_entity_poly.pdbx_seq_one_letter_code
_entity_poly.pdbx_strand_id
1 'polypeptide(L)'
;MLIKLGSKGGDVKSLQEKLGITADGSFGPGTEKAVKEWQTKNGLTADGIITSANTSWEKMFFIVKESVVIPASDFKLEALKGHLPDSVIAQIPETAKKFNITNVLRLSHFLAQCGHESGGFKAVSENLNYSADGLKKIFGKYFPGDTSAYARNPEKIASKVYANRMGNGDETSKEGFKFRGRGYIQLTGKSNYQGFTKFIGEDCVANPDLVATKYPLASAAFFFDSNKLWSICDKGADDATVTSVTKRVNGGTIGLADRIKHFKEFYNLLK
;
A
#
# COMPACT_ATOMS: atom_id res chain seq x y z
N MET A 1 -17.97 -13.96 3.87
CA MET A 1 -18.79 -14.70 2.87
C MET A 1 -18.61 -16.18 3.10
N LEU A 2 -19.64 -17.00 2.84
CA LEU A 2 -19.62 -18.44 3.07
C LEU A 2 -20.34 -19.12 1.88
N ILE A 3 -19.64 -20.02 1.19
CA ILE A 3 -20.17 -20.81 0.08
C ILE A 3 -19.98 -22.29 0.42
N LYS A 4 -21.07 -23.06 0.41
CA LYS A 4 -21.11 -24.50 0.74
C LYS A 4 -22.27 -25.18 0.05
N LEU A 5 -22.41 -26.48 0.24
CA LEU A 5 -23.54 -27.27 -0.27
C LEU A 5 -24.87 -26.55 0.04
N GLY A 6 -25.69 -26.35 -0.99
CA GLY A 6 -26.97 -25.64 -0.95
C GLY A 6 -26.87 -24.13 -1.23
N SER A 7 -25.69 -23.53 -1.29
CA SER A 7 -25.51 -22.12 -1.70
C SER A 7 -25.91 -21.93 -3.17
N LYS A 8 -26.46 -20.75 -3.50
CA LYS A 8 -26.85 -20.36 -4.86
C LYS A 8 -26.48 -18.91 -5.17
N GLY A 9 -26.32 -18.59 -6.45
CA GLY A 9 -26.12 -17.23 -6.94
C GLY A 9 -24.79 -16.97 -7.64
N GLY A 10 -24.49 -15.69 -7.88
CA GLY A 10 -23.32 -15.26 -8.67
C GLY A 10 -21.98 -15.72 -8.12
N ASP A 11 -21.84 -15.75 -6.80
CA ASP A 11 -20.60 -16.19 -6.15
C ASP A 11 -20.34 -17.68 -6.36
N VAL A 12 -21.41 -18.52 -6.37
CA VAL A 12 -21.31 -19.95 -6.71
C VAL A 12 -20.92 -20.12 -8.17
N LYS A 13 -21.52 -19.33 -9.07
CA LYS A 13 -21.19 -19.34 -10.49
C LYS A 13 -19.71 -19.02 -10.71
N SER A 14 -19.24 -17.96 -10.08
CA SER A 14 -17.82 -17.56 -10.15
C SER A 14 -16.88 -18.63 -9.58
N LEU A 15 -17.29 -19.32 -8.51
CA LEU A 15 -16.55 -20.46 -7.95
C LEU A 15 -16.47 -21.62 -8.95
N GLN A 16 -17.58 -21.97 -9.57
CA GLN A 16 -17.65 -23.07 -10.56
C GLN A 16 -16.80 -22.76 -11.80
N GLU A 17 -16.85 -21.52 -12.31
CA GLU A 17 -15.98 -21.05 -13.40
C GLU A 17 -14.50 -21.25 -13.07
N LYS A 18 -14.10 -20.91 -11.83
CA LYS A 18 -12.72 -21.10 -11.37
C LYS A 18 -12.31 -22.55 -11.18
N LEU A 19 -13.24 -23.41 -10.81
CA LEU A 19 -13.03 -24.86 -10.70
C LEU A 19 -13.01 -25.56 -12.07
N GLY A 20 -13.38 -24.85 -13.15
CA GLY A 20 -13.46 -25.41 -14.49
C GLY A 20 -14.61 -26.43 -14.66
N ILE A 21 -15.68 -26.27 -13.88
CA ILE A 21 -16.89 -27.08 -13.95
C ILE A 21 -18.08 -26.26 -14.49
N THR A 22 -19.20 -26.95 -14.79
CA THR A 22 -20.42 -26.26 -15.25
C THR A 22 -20.86 -25.19 -14.25
N ALA A 23 -20.95 -23.95 -14.72
CA ALA A 23 -21.24 -22.78 -13.89
C ALA A 23 -22.75 -22.46 -13.89
N ASP A 24 -23.54 -23.31 -13.25
CA ASP A 24 -25.01 -23.18 -13.15
C ASP A 24 -25.47 -22.28 -11.98
N GLY A 25 -24.52 -21.85 -11.13
CA GLY A 25 -24.78 -21.03 -9.97
C GLY A 25 -25.47 -21.78 -8.81
N SER A 26 -25.50 -23.11 -8.83
CA SER A 26 -26.05 -23.95 -7.76
C SER A 26 -24.96 -24.86 -7.17
N PHE A 27 -24.67 -24.69 -5.87
CA PHE A 27 -23.68 -25.54 -5.19
C PHE A 27 -24.28 -26.90 -4.83
N GLY A 28 -24.26 -27.82 -5.78
CA GLY A 28 -24.69 -29.20 -5.61
C GLY A 28 -23.52 -30.12 -5.20
N PRO A 29 -23.81 -31.46 -5.09
CA PRO A 29 -22.78 -32.45 -4.73
C PRO A 29 -21.59 -32.49 -5.68
N GLY A 30 -21.79 -32.19 -6.98
CA GLY A 30 -20.71 -32.10 -7.96
C GLY A 30 -19.77 -30.93 -7.68
N THR A 31 -20.33 -29.78 -7.32
CA THR A 31 -19.53 -28.59 -6.92
C THR A 31 -18.79 -28.85 -5.60
N GLU A 32 -19.43 -29.50 -4.63
CA GLU A 32 -18.80 -29.88 -3.37
C GLU A 32 -17.60 -30.79 -3.58
N LYS A 33 -17.74 -31.80 -4.42
CA LYS A 33 -16.65 -32.72 -4.78
C LYS A 33 -15.50 -31.99 -5.39
N ALA A 34 -15.75 -31.12 -6.36
CA ALA A 34 -14.71 -30.31 -7.01
C ALA A 34 -14.00 -29.35 -6.02
N VAL A 35 -14.73 -28.75 -5.06
CA VAL A 35 -14.15 -27.95 -3.99
C VAL A 35 -13.24 -28.79 -3.10
N LYS A 36 -13.66 -29.97 -2.66
CA LYS A 36 -12.84 -30.87 -1.81
C LYS A 36 -11.55 -31.31 -2.53
N GLU A 37 -11.65 -31.65 -3.80
CA GLU A 37 -10.48 -31.99 -4.62
C GLU A 37 -9.51 -30.83 -4.76
N TRP A 38 -10.05 -29.63 -5.00
CA TRP A 38 -9.26 -28.41 -5.07
C TRP A 38 -8.60 -28.08 -3.73
N GLN A 39 -9.32 -28.21 -2.61
CA GLN A 39 -8.80 -27.99 -1.26
C GLN A 39 -7.63 -28.94 -0.97
N THR A 40 -7.79 -30.23 -1.25
CA THR A 40 -6.72 -31.24 -1.10
C THR A 40 -5.48 -30.85 -1.92
N LYS A 41 -5.67 -30.51 -3.20
CA LYS A 41 -4.57 -30.08 -4.09
C LYS A 41 -3.84 -28.83 -3.58
N ASN A 42 -4.50 -27.97 -2.84
CA ASN A 42 -3.93 -26.74 -2.30
C ASN A 42 -3.51 -26.85 -0.83
N GLY A 43 -3.43 -28.05 -0.26
CA GLY A 43 -2.99 -28.29 1.11
C GLY A 43 -3.93 -27.70 2.18
N LEU A 44 -5.24 -27.67 1.87
CA LEU A 44 -6.29 -27.21 2.77
C LEU A 44 -7.09 -28.41 3.30
N THR A 45 -7.80 -28.23 4.42
CA THR A 45 -8.79 -29.18 4.90
C THR A 45 -9.90 -29.32 3.86
N ALA A 46 -10.16 -30.54 3.39
CA ALA A 46 -11.15 -30.85 2.36
C ALA A 46 -12.57 -30.96 2.95
N ASP A 47 -13.06 -29.84 3.52
CA ASP A 47 -14.38 -29.73 4.15
C ASP A 47 -15.52 -29.39 3.17
N GLY A 48 -15.19 -29.02 1.93
CA GLY A 48 -16.15 -28.60 0.92
C GLY A 48 -16.71 -27.19 1.14
N ILE A 49 -16.09 -26.40 2.00
CA ILE A 49 -16.54 -25.04 2.38
C ILE A 49 -15.54 -23.98 1.90
N ILE A 50 -16.01 -23.00 1.19
CA ILE A 50 -15.26 -21.82 0.82
C ILE A 50 -15.72 -20.65 1.69
N THR A 51 -14.83 -20.10 2.52
CA THR A 51 -15.16 -19.02 3.45
C THR A 51 -14.05 -18.00 3.57
N SER A 52 -14.43 -16.75 3.86
CA SER A 52 -13.50 -15.67 4.20
C SER A 52 -12.88 -15.81 5.61
N ALA A 53 -13.39 -16.75 6.41
CA ALA A 53 -12.84 -17.03 7.75
C ALA A 53 -11.63 -17.98 7.71
N ASN A 54 -11.36 -18.61 6.58
CA ASN A 54 -10.18 -19.42 6.35
C ASN A 54 -9.50 -19.04 5.02
N THR A 55 -8.31 -19.55 4.78
CA THR A 55 -7.51 -19.23 3.59
C THR A 55 -8.10 -19.78 2.28
N SER A 56 -9.21 -20.55 2.32
CA SER A 56 -9.81 -21.13 1.12
C SER A 56 -10.43 -20.09 0.20
N TRP A 57 -11.09 -19.06 0.75
CA TRP A 57 -11.62 -17.96 -0.04
C TRP A 57 -10.51 -17.18 -0.75
N GLU A 58 -9.46 -16.80 -0.02
CA GLU A 58 -8.33 -16.07 -0.56
C GLU A 58 -7.62 -16.87 -1.65
N LYS A 59 -7.32 -18.13 -1.41
CA LYS A 59 -6.70 -18.99 -2.41
C LYS A 59 -7.57 -19.22 -3.65
N MET A 60 -8.90 -19.27 -3.52
CA MET A 60 -9.82 -19.54 -4.62
C MET A 60 -10.09 -18.28 -5.47
N PHE A 61 -10.34 -17.14 -4.83
CA PHE A 61 -10.81 -15.94 -5.53
C PHE A 61 -9.73 -14.89 -5.75
N PHE A 62 -8.71 -14.88 -4.92
CA PHE A 62 -7.48 -14.16 -5.18
C PHE A 62 -6.47 -15.15 -5.81
N ILE A 63 -6.77 -15.64 -7.00
CA ILE A 63 -5.68 -16.15 -7.84
C ILE A 63 -4.78 -14.95 -8.09
N VAL A 64 -3.73 -14.83 -7.27
CA VAL A 64 -2.44 -14.57 -7.85
C VAL A 64 -2.34 -15.56 -9.02
N LYS A 65 -2.54 -15.11 -10.31
CA LYS A 65 -1.82 -15.77 -11.40
C LYS A 65 -0.48 -16.06 -10.75
N GLU A 66 0.04 -17.28 -10.88
CA GLU A 66 1.45 -17.50 -10.62
C GLU A 66 2.22 -16.49 -11.50
N SER A 67 2.21 -15.22 -11.08
CA SER A 67 3.33 -14.36 -11.30
C SER A 67 4.45 -15.16 -10.67
N VAL A 68 5.40 -15.59 -11.46
CA VAL A 68 6.65 -16.16 -10.98
C VAL A 68 6.95 -15.39 -9.71
N VAL A 69 6.70 -16.04 -8.55
CA VAL A 69 7.02 -15.43 -7.25
C VAL A 69 8.52 -15.40 -7.28
N ILE A 70 9.07 -14.27 -7.77
CA ILE A 70 10.49 -14.01 -7.64
C ILE A 70 10.65 -13.83 -6.14
N PRO A 71 11.34 -14.77 -5.42
CA PRO A 71 11.68 -14.53 -4.04
C PRO A 71 12.30 -13.14 -3.95
N ALA A 72 12.06 -12.40 -2.88
CA ALA A 72 12.63 -11.06 -2.73
C ALA A 72 14.18 -11.05 -2.86
N SER A 73 14.81 -12.23 -2.76
CA SER A 73 16.22 -12.50 -3.05
C SER A 73 16.58 -12.48 -4.55
N ASP A 74 15.61 -12.59 -5.46
CA ASP A 74 15.88 -12.80 -6.89
C ASP A 74 15.68 -11.54 -7.73
N PHE A 75 15.31 -10.41 -7.13
CA PHE A 75 15.39 -9.13 -7.82
C PHE A 75 16.84 -8.77 -8.10
N LYS A 76 17.13 -8.28 -9.30
CA LYS A 76 18.47 -7.79 -9.68
C LYS A 76 18.81 -6.49 -8.93
N LEU A 77 18.80 -6.52 -7.60
CA LEU A 77 18.96 -5.31 -6.76
C LEU A 77 20.29 -4.61 -6.98
N GLU A 78 21.35 -5.33 -7.34
CA GLU A 78 22.66 -4.76 -7.70
C GLU A 78 22.55 -3.75 -8.86
N ALA A 79 21.60 -3.96 -9.79
CA ALA A 79 21.38 -3.04 -10.89
C ALA A 79 20.80 -1.67 -10.46
N LEU A 80 20.25 -1.59 -9.24
CA LEU A 80 19.74 -0.34 -8.68
C LEU A 80 20.83 0.53 -8.04
N LYS A 81 22.05 0.02 -7.85
CA LYS A 81 23.18 0.80 -7.29
C LYS A 81 23.50 1.99 -8.20
N GLY A 82 23.68 3.15 -7.59
CA GLY A 82 23.85 4.42 -8.31
C GLY A 82 22.57 5.07 -8.82
N HIS A 83 21.42 4.35 -8.83
CA HIS A 83 20.10 4.86 -9.19
C HIS A 83 19.24 5.13 -7.95
N LEU A 84 19.48 4.38 -6.88
CA LEU A 84 18.84 4.54 -5.57
C LEU A 84 19.89 4.64 -4.46
N PRO A 85 19.58 5.31 -3.34
CA PRO A 85 20.42 5.23 -2.15
C PRO A 85 20.57 3.79 -1.66
N ASP A 86 21.77 3.39 -1.25
CA ASP A 86 22.05 2.04 -0.75
C ASP A 86 21.16 1.67 0.45
N SER A 87 20.83 2.65 1.29
CA SER A 87 19.91 2.47 2.42
C SER A 87 18.48 2.11 1.99
N VAL A 88 18.05 2.51 0.80
CA VAL A 88 16.75 2.12 0.21
C VAL A 88 16.85 0.71 -0.34
N ILE A 89 17.92 0.42 -1.11
CA ILE A 89 18.14 -0.91 -1.69
C ILE A 89 18.18 -1.98 -0.59
N ALA A 90 18.86 -1.70 0.52
CA ALA A 90 18.94 -2.61 1.66
C ALA A 90 17.58 -2.92 2.33
N GLN A 91 16.59 -2.02 2.24
CA GLN A 91 15.25 -2.23 2.79
C GLN A 91 14.33 -3.04 1.86
N ILE A 92 14.66 -3.17 0.57
CA ILE A 92 13.78 -3.82 -0.43
C ILE A 92 13.48 -5.27 -0.06
N PRO A 93 14.44 -6.15 0.27
CA PRO A 93 14.16 -7.57 0.49
C PRO A 93 13.14 -7.82 1.60
N GLU A 94 13.32 -7.18 2.75
CA GLU A 94 12.40 -7.33 3.89
C GLU A 94 11.03 -6.72 3.58
N THR A 95 11.00 -5.54 2.97
CA THR A 95 9.76 -4.87 2.56
C THR A 95 9.00 -5.71 1.52
N ALA A 96 9.68 -6.22 0.51
CA ALA A 96 9.08 -7.03 -0.54
C ALA A 96 8.46 -8.32 0.03
N LYS A 97 9.18 -9.00 0.91
CA LYS A 97 8.68 -10.20 1.59
C LYS A 97 7.44 -9.91 2.42
N LYS A 98 7.44 -8.81 3.19
CA LYS A 98 6.37 -8.47 4.12
C LYS A 98 5.10 -7.97 3.42
N PHE A 99 5.24 -7.28 2.30
CA PHE A 99 4.13 -6.63 1.58
C PHE A 99 3.81 -7.26 0.24
N ASN A 100 4.23 -8.50 0.02
CA ASN A 100 3.91 -9.25 -1.18
C ASN A 100 4.31 -8.54 -2.49
N ILE A 101 5.49 -7.91 -2.51
CA ILE A 101 6.08 -7.35 -3.73
C ILE A 101 6.80 -8.50 -4.44
N THR A 102 6.08 -9.24 -5.29
CA THR A 102 6.48 -10.56 -5.80
C THR A 102 6.99 -10.54 -7.24
N ASN A 103 7.00 -9.38 -7.89
CA ASN A 103 7.44 -9.29 -9.27
C ASN A 103 8.01 -7.90 -9.60
N VAL A 104 8.68 -7.80 -10.73
CA VAL A 104 9.35 -6.59 -11.21
C VAL A 104 8.36 -5.44 -11.45
N LEU A 105 7.14 -5.72 -11.92
CA LEU A 105 6.12 -4.67 -12.11
C LEU A 105 5.77 -3.99 -10.80
N ARG A 106 5.45 -4.76 -9.76
CA ARG A 106 5.13 -4.22 -8.43
C ARG A 106 6.27 -3.38 -7.88
N LEU A 107 7.49 -3.92 -7.91
CA LEU A 107 8.66 -3.23 -7.38
C LEU A 107 8.93 -1.94 -8.15
N SER A 108 8.89 -1.96 -9.48
CA SER A 108 9.17 -0.77 -10.31
C SER A 108 8.13 0.32 -10.14
N HIS A 109 6.84 -0.03 -10.15
CA HIS A 109 5.76 0.93 -9.86
C HIS A 109 5.91 1.54 -8.47
N PHE A 110 6.18 0.71 -7.46
CA PHE A 110 6.33 1.12 -6.08
C PHE A 110 7.50 2.10 -5.91
N LEU A 111 8.69 1.74 -6.39
CA LEU A 111 9.88 2.59 -6.30
C LEU A 111 9.69 3.90 -7.07
N ALA A 112 9.02 3.89 -8.23
CA ALA A 112 8.75 5.10 -9.00
C ALA A 112 7.87 6.10 -8.24
N GLN A 113 6.83 5.62 -7.56
CA GLN A 113 5.98 6.48 -6.75
C GLN A 113 6.73 7.01 -5.52
N CYS A 114 7.44 6.14 -4.80
CA CYS A 114 8.26 6.53 -3.65
C CYS A 114 9.32 7.57 -4.03
N GLY A 115 10.01 7.37 -5.14
CA GLY A 115 11.04 8.29 -5.63
C GLY A 115 10.49 9.68 -5.90
N HIS A 116 9.34 9.76 -6.59
CA HIS A 116 8.68 11.03 -6.85
C HIS A 116 8.22 11.73 -5.57
N GLU A 117 7.44 11.04 -4.72
CA GLU A 117 6.85 11.60 -3.50
C GLU A 117 7.89 12.09 -2.49
N SER A 118 9.06 11.47 -2.47
CA SER A 118 10.13 11.79 -1.53
C SER A 118 11.27 12.65 -2.11
N GLY A 119 11.13 13.13 -3.35
CA GLY A 119 12.17 13.88 -4.03
C GLY A 119 13.47 13.10 -4.19
N GLY A 120 13.37 11.85 -4.72
CA GLY A 120 14.50 10.95 -4.90
C GLY A 120 14.94 10.28 -3.59
N PHE A 121 14.00 9.87 -2.76
CA PHE A 121 14.24 9.21 -1.46
C PHE A 121 14.97 10.08 -0.41
N LYS A 122 14.91 11.41 -0.56
CA LYS A 122 15.56 12.35 0.36
C LYS A 122 14.65 12.77 1.51
N ALA A 123 13.36 12.98 1.24
CA ALA A 123 12.40 13.45 2.24
C ALA A 123 11.70 12.26 2.91
N VAL A 124 11.93 12.10 4.20
CA VAL A 124 11.29 11.07 5.05
C VAL A 124 10.30 11.62 6.06
N SER A 125 10.13 12.95 6.09
CA SER A 125 9.16 13.67 6.94
C SER A 125 8.68 14.91 6.22
N GLU A 126 7.42 15.27 6.43
CA GLU A 126 6.86 16.48 5.85
C GLU A 126 7.53 17.74 6.39
N ASN A 127 7.68 18.73 5.50
CA ASN A 127 8.17 20.04 5.89
C ASN A 127 7.01 20.96 6.27
N LEU A 128 6.89 21.28 7.55
CA LEU A 128 5.85 22.14 8.12
C LEU A 128 6.33 23.55 8.45
N ASN A 129 7.51 23.94 7.96
CA ASN A 129 8.09 25.26 8.25
C ASN A 129 7.55 26.35 7.32
N TYR A 130 6.27 26.70 7.46
CA TYR A 130 5.59 27.70 6.64
C TYR A 130 5.65 29.11 7.23
N SER A 131 5.77 30.12 6.36
CA SER A 131 5.53 31.52 6.70
C SER A 131 4.03 31.77 6.93
N ALA A 132 3.67 32.93 7.48
CA ALA A 132 2.26 33.32 7.64
C ALA A 132 1.49 33.28 6.31
N ASP A 133 2.08 33.84 5.24
CA ASP A 133 1.48 33.83 3.91
C ASP A 133 1.42 32.42 3.31
N GLY A 134 2.46 31.61 3.54
CA GLY A 134 2.48 30.21 3.15
C GLY A 134 1.34 29.39 3.78
N LEU A 135 1.06 29.64 5.06
CA LEU A 135 -0.06 29.01 5.76
C LEU A 135 -1.42 29.37 5.14
N LYS A 136 -1.64 30.67 4.84
CA LYS A 136 -2.85 31.13 4.17
C LYS A 136 -3.02 30.50 2.80
N LYS A 137 -1.93 30.40 2.02
CA LYS A 137 -1.95 29.85 0.67
C LYS A 137 -2.20 28.34 0.65
N ILE A 138 -1.54 27.58 1.52
CA ILE A 138 -1.57 26.10 1.49
C ILE A 138 -2.66 25.53 2.39
N PHE A 139 -2.85 26.11 3.56
CA PHE A 139 -3.75 25.61 4.60
C PHE A 139 -4.86 26.60 4.98
N GLY A 140 -5.20 27.55 4.11
CA GLY A 140 -6.11 28.67 4.41
C GLY A 140 -7.42 28.28 5.06
N LYS A 141 -8.00 27.11 4.71
CA LYS A 141 -9.22 26.62 5.33
C LYS A 141 -9.11 26.32 6.84
N TYR A 142 -7.88 26.06 7.33
CA TYR A 142 -7.61 25.83 8.75
C TYR A 142 -7.20 27.11 9.48
N PHE A 143 -6.89 28.17 8.72
CA PHE A 143 -6.38 29.44 9.22
C PHE A 143 -7.21 30.62 8.66
N PRO A 144 -8.49 30.77 9.08
CA PRO A 144 -9.36 31.81 8.53
C PRO A 144 -8.97 33.23 8.98
N GLY A 145 -8.16 33.36 10.03
CA GLY A 145 -7.73 34.63 10.62
C GLY A 145 -6.24 34.90 10.50
N ASP A 146 -5.67 35.52 11.53
CA ASP A 146 -4.25 35.77 11.64
C ASP A 146 -3.43 34.47 11.82
N THR A 147 -2.40 34.31 11.04
CA THR A 147 -1.52 33.13 11.03
C THR A 147 -0.19 33.35 11.75
N SER A 148 0.05 34.59 12.27
CA SER A 148 1.35 35.00 12.85
C SER A 148 1.76 34.11 14.01
N ALA A 149 0.81 33.70 14.87
CA ALA A 149 1.06 32.82 16.03
C ALA A 149 1.48 31.37 15.66
N TYR A 150 1.26 30.97 14.41
CA TYR A 150 1.57 29.64 13.88
C TYR A 150 2.79 29.66 12.95
N ALA A 151 3.11 30.82 12.38
CA ALA A 151 4.19 30.94 11.40
C ALA A 151 5.52 30.40 11.94
N ARG A 152 6.23 29.62 11.11
CA ARG A 152 7.51 28.99 11.44
C ARG A 152 7.50 28.10 12.69
N ASN A 153 6.31 27.63 13.09
CA ASN A 153 6.14 26.68 14.20
C ASN A 153 5.51 25.36 13.72
N PRO A 154 6.31 24.36 13.26
CA PRO A 154 5.83 23.09 12.76
C PRO A 154 4.88 22.37 13.70
N GLU A 155 5.15 22.40 15.03
CA GLU A 155 4.29 21.74 16.01
C GLU A 155 2.88 22.35 16.03
N LYS A 156 2.79 23.66 16.17
CA LYS A 156 1.49 24.33 16.17
C LYS A 156 0.75 24.14 14.84
N ILE A 157 1.46 24.23 13.72
CA ILE A 157 0.88 24.08 12.39
C ILE A 157 0.26 22.69 12.23
N ALA A 158 1.01 21.63 12.48
CA ALA A 158 0.51 20.26 12.33
C ALA A 158 -0.60 19.95 13.33
N SER A 159 -0.44 20.39 14.60
CA SER A 159 -1.45 20.19 15.64
C SER A 159 -2.80 20.77 15.21
N LYS A 160 -2.81 21.94 14.58
CA LYS A 160 -4.04 22.56 14.06
C LYS A 160 -4.55 21.92 12.78
N VAL A 161 -3.69 21.72 11.78
CA VAL A 161 -4.07 21.20 10.45
C VAL A 161 -4.65 19.79 10.55
N TYR A 162 -4.11 18.96 11.44
CA TYR A 162 -4.49 17.57 11.59
C TYR A 162 -5.37 17.28 12.83
N ALA A 163 -5.81 18.32 13.55
CA ALA A 163 -6.72 18.18 14.69
C ALA A 163 -8.04 17.49 14.31
N ASN A 164 -8.51 16.59 15.14
CA ASN A 164 -9.77 15.85 14.98
C ASN A 164 -9.90 15.10 13.65
N ARG A 165 -8.77 14.70 13.07
CA ARG A 165 -8.70 14.00 11.78
C ARG A 165 -7.84 12.74 11.89
N MET A 166 -8.18 11.71 11.11
CA MET A 166 -7.38 10.48 11.01
C MET A 166 -7.06 9.85 12.37
N GLY A 167 -8.01 9.95 13.32
CA GLY A 167 -7.87 9.44 14.68
C GLY A 167 -7.03 10.29 15.64
N ASN A 168 -6.56 11.46 15.21
CA ASN A 168 -5.90 12.41 16.11
C ASN A 168 -6.93 13.09 17.02
N GLY A 169 -6.52 13.47 18.22
CA GLY A 169 -7.25 14.36 19.10
C GLY A 169 -7.29 15.81 18.59
N ASP A 170 -7.75 16.71 19.45
CA ASP A 170 -7.80 18.15 19.16
C ASP A 170 -6.40 18.78 19.04
N GLU A 171 -6.38 20.10 18.77
CA GLU A 171 -5.13 20.86 18.62
C GLU A 171 -4.25 20.79 19.89
N THR A 172 -4.89 20.79 21.06
CA THR A 172 -4.17 20.80 22.36
C THR A 172 -3.48 19.48 22.68
N SER A 173 -3.98 18.36 22.11
CA SER A 173 -3.39 17.02 22.21
C SER A 173 -2.03 16.91 21.55
N LYS A 174 -1.70 17.81 20.62
CA LYS A 174 -0.51 17.78 19.76
C LYS A 174 -0.35 16.50 18.95
N GLU A 175 -1.39 15.67 18.89
CA GLU A 175 -1.35 14.42 18.13
C GLU A 175 -1.20 14.68 16.62
N GLY A 176 -1.69 15.80 16.11
CA GLY A 176 -1.46 16.21 14.74
C GLY A 176 0.03 16.32 14.39
N PHE A 177 0.85 16.88 15.27
CA PHE A 177 2.31 16.92 15.09
C PHE A 177 2.97 15.58 15.39
N LYS A 178 2.55 14.90 16.46
CA LYS A 178 3.08 13.58 16.81
C LYS A 178 2.96 12.60 15.64
N PHE A 179 1.82 12.58 14.96
CA PHE A 179 1.51 11.68 13.85
C PHE A 179 1.52 12.39 12.48
N ARG A 180 2.41 13.38 12.33
CA ARG A 180 2.63 14.06 11.04
C ARG A 180 3.13 13.11 9.97
N GLY A 181 3.14 13.55 8.73
CA GLY A 181 3.58 12.74 7.59
C GLY A 181 5.03 12.29 7.72
N ARG A 182 5.26 10.97 7.63
CA ARG A 182 6.59 10.34 7.63
C ARG A 182 6.64 9.19 6.63
N GLY A 183 7.85 8.80 6.26
CA GLY A 183 8.12 7.78 5.23
C GLY A 183 7.98 8.32 3.82
N TYR A 184 8.30 7.51 2.81
CA TYR A 184 8.41 7.98 1.42
C TYR A 184 7.07 8.34 0.76
N ILE A 185 5.94 7.94 1.32
CA ILE A 185 4.58 8.34 0.85
C ILE A 185 3.80 9.04 1.98
N GLN A 186 4.48 9.57 2.98
CA GLN A 186 3.92 10.44 4.02
C GLN A 186 2.76 9.78 4.80
N LEU A 187 3.01 8.65 5.50
CA LEU A 187 2.06 8.06 6.45
C LEU A 187 1.66 9.11 7.49
N THR A 188 0.38 9.48 7.56
CA THR A 188 -0.11 10.59 8.39
C THR A 188 -1.33 10.17 9.21
N GLY A 189 -1.40 10.61 10.47
CA GLY A 189 -2.54 10.43 11.37
C GLY A 189 -2.49 9.18 12.23
N LYS A 190 -2.97 9.31 13.47
CA LYS A 190 -2.89 8.26 14.52
C LYS A 190 -3.44 6.91 14.08
N SER A 191 -4.60 6.89 13.40
CA SER A 191 -5.19 5.63 12.94
C SER A 191 -4.30 4.89 11.94
N ASN A 192 -3.60 5.60 11.06
CA ASN A 192 -2.68 5.00 10.10
C ASN A 192 -1.42 4.46 10.81
N TYR A 193 -0.89 5.20 11.80
CA TYR A 193 0.21 4.72 12.63
C TYR A 193 -0.18 3.48 13.44
N GLN A 194 -1.40 3.44 13.99
CA GLN A 194 -1.93 2.25 14.69
C GLN A 194 -2.06 1.04 13.75
N GLY A 195 -2.58 1.26 12.54
CA GLY A 195 -2.66 0.21 11.51
C GLY A 195 -1.26 -0.31 11.14
N PHE A 196 -0.32 0.60 10.90
CA PHE A 196 1.06 0.24 10.57
C PHE A 196 1.77 -0.49 11.72
N THR A 197 1.60 -0.03 12.97
CA THR A 197 2.10 -0.70 14.18
C THR A 197 1.69 -2.17 14.24
N LYS A 198 0.39 -2.44 14.04
CA LYS A 198 -0.13 -3.83 14.04
C LYS A 198 0.49 -4.67 12.93
N PHE A 199 0.76 -4.08 11.79
CA PHE A 199 1.30 -4.77 10.62
C PHE A 199 2.81 -5.01 10.76
N ILE A 200 3.58 -3.98 11.20
CA ILE A 200 5.05 -4.07 11.28
C ILE A 200 5.52 -4.84 12.53
N GLY A 201 4.71 -4.84 13.59
CA GLY A 201 5.01 -5.53 14.85
C GLY A 201 5.92 -4.73 15.80
N GLU A 202 6.18 -3.44 15.53
CA GLU A 202 6.92 -2.53 16.38
C GLU A 202 6.09 -1.28 16.66
N ASP A 203 6.09 -0.77 17.89
CA ASP A 203 5.18 0.30 18.32
C ASP A 203 5.55 1.67 17.74
N CYS A 204 5.09 1.93 16.53
CA CYS A 204 5.20 3.24 15.88
C CYS A 204 4.22 4.29 16.42
N VAL A 205 3.30 3.92 17.30
CA VAL A 205 2.42 4.90 17.99
C VAL A 205 3.17 5.53 19.15
N ALA A 206 3.88 4.72 19.94
CA ALA A 206 4.76 5.20 21.00
C ALA A 206 5.96 5.95 20.40
N ASN A 207 6.57 5.41 19.35
CA ASN A 207 7.79 5.93 18.70
C ASN A 207 7.56 6.27 17.22
N PRO A 208 6.86 7.37 16.90
CA PRO A 208 6.47 7.69 15.51
C PRO A 208 7.65 7.93 14.57
N ASP A 209 8.81 8.31 15.08
CA ASP A 209 10.00 8.57 14.28
C ASP A 209 10.59 7.30 13.63
N LEU A 210 10.23 6.11 14.13
CA LEU A 210 10.56 4.83 13.48
C LEU A 210 10.07 4.78 12.03
N VAL A 211 8.95 5.42 11.72
CA VAL A 211 8.43 5.48 10.34
C VAL A 211 9.38 6.22 9.41
N ALA A 212 10.09 7.25 9.90
CA ALA A 212 11.07 8.00 9.11
C ALA A 212 12.46 7.36 9.12
N THR A 213 12.88 6.76 10.24
CA THR A 213 14.26 6.32 10.45
C THR A 213 14.49 4.85 10.12
N LYS A 214 13.54 3.98 10.48
CA LYS A 214 13.67 2.53 10.31
C LYS A 214 12.79 1.98 9.19
N TYR A 215 11.59 2.53 9.00
CA TYR A 215 10.56 1.98 8.14
C TYR A 215 10.07 2.92 7.02
N PRO A 216 10.89 3.82 6.43
CA PRO A 216 10.37 4.74 5.42
C PRO A 216 9.85 4.04 4.17
N LEU A 217 10.48 2.94 3.74
CA LEU A 217 10.03 2.14 2.61
C LEU A 217 8.85 1.23 2.99
N ALA A 218 8.90 0.57 4.15
CA ALA A 218 7.86 -0.32 4.61
C ALA A 218 6.53 0.42 4.87
N SER A 219 6.56 1.65 5.38
CA SER A 219 5.35 2.47 5.56
C SER A 219 4.69 2.85 4.23
N ALA A 220 5.50 3.07 3.19
CA ALA A 220 5.00 3.29 1.84
C ALA A 220 4.37 2.02 1.25
N ALA A 221 4.97 0.85 1.47
CA ALA A 221 4.42 -0.43 1.05
C ALA A 221 3.11 -0.77 1.78
N PHE A 222 2.99 -0.42 3.06
CA PHE A 222 1.74 -0.52 3.82
C PHE A 222 0.61 0.32 3.18
N PHE A 223 0.91 1.53 2.68
CA PHE A 223 -0.06 2.32 1.94
C PHE A 223 -0.51 1.61 0.65
N PHE A 224 0.44 1.05 -0.11
CA PHE A 224 0.13 0.30 -1.33
C PHE A 224 -0.77 -0.90 -1.07
N ASP A 225 -0.46 -1.67 -0.05
CA ASP A 225 -1.21 -2.85 0.34
C ASP A 225 -2.62 -2.49 0.81
N SER A 226 -2.73 -1.56 1.76
CA SER A 226 -4.01 -1.07 2.31
C SER A 226 -4.95 -0.48 1.25
N ASN A 227 -4.40 0.10 0.18
CA ASN A 227 -5.14 0.67 -0.93
C ASN A 227 -5.27 -0.27 -2.14
N LYS A 228 -4.85 -1.53 -2.02
CA LYS A 228 -4.93 -2.57 -3.08
C LYS A 228 -4.20 -2.17 -4.38
N LEU A 229 -3.11 -1.43 -4.27
CA LEU A 229 -2.35 -0.94 -5.42
C LEU A 229 -1.62 -2.04 -6.17
N TRP A 230 -1.25 -3.14 -5.51
CA TRP A 230 -0.55 -4.23 -6.17
C TRP A 230 -1.32 -4.80 -7.36
N SER A 231 -2.63 -4.94 -7.25
CA SER A 231 -3.47 -5.41 -8.37
C SER A 231 -3.53 -4.42 -9.55
N ILE A 232 -3.25 -3.14 -9.32
CA ILE A 232 -3.12 -2.16 -10.39
C ILE A 232 -1.75 -2.28 -11.03
N CYS A 233 -0.69 -2.40 -10.23
CA CYS A 233 0.68 -2.60 -10.71
C CYS A 233 0.81 -3.83 -11.63
N ASP A 234 0.11 -4.91 -11.30
CA ASP A 234 0.14 -6.18 -12.06
C ASP A 234 -0.51 -6.08 -13.47
N LYS A 235 -1.17 -4.97 -13.79
CA LYS A 235 -1.82 -4.80 -15.11
C LYS A 235 -0.83 -4.63 -16.26
N GLY A 236 0.35 -4.08 -16.01
CA GLY A 236 1.36 -3.96 -17.05
C GLY A 236 2.43 -2.91 -16.81
N ALA A 237 3.30 -2.76 -17.81
CA ALA A 237 4.44 -1.85 -17.82
C ALA A 237 4.20 -0.58 -18.67
N ASP A 238 2.94 -0.31 -19.03
CA ASP A 238 2.59 0.82 -19.90
C ASP A 238 2.29 2.10 -19.10
N ASP A 239 2.30 3.23 -19.80
CA ASP A 239 2.07 4.55 -19.21
C ASP A 239 0.64 4.69 -18.64
N ALA A 240 -0.34 3.93 -19.13
CA ALA A 240 -1.71 3.93 -18.62
C ALA A 240 -1.79 3.27 -17.24
N THR A 241 -1.02 2.22 -17.04
CA THR A 241 -0.88 1.57 -15.72
C THR A 241 -0.18 2.50 -14.72
N VAL A 242 0.93 3.15 -15.11
CA VAL A 242 1.59 4.16 -14.26
C VAL A 242 0.62 5.29 -13.90
N THR A 243 -0.17 5.76 -14.87
CA THR A 243 -1.20 6.79 -14.64
C THR A 243 -2.25 6.33 -13.61
N SER A 244 -2.69 5.09 -13.72
CA SER A 244 -3.68 4.51 -12.79
C SER A 244 -3.14 4.40 -11.36
N VAL A 245 -1.89 3.95 -11.19
CA VAL A 245 -1.20 3.92 -9.90
C VAL A 245 -1.03 5.33 -9.34
N THR A 246 -0.58 6.28 -10.18
CA THR A 246 -0.40 7.70 -9.79
C THR A 246 -1.70 8.31 -9.28
N LYS A 247 -2.82 8.13 -9.99
CA LYS A 247 -4.13 8.64 -9.58
C LYS A 247 -4.57 8.06 -8.23
N ARG A 248 -4.20 6.82 -7.94
CA ARG A 248 -4.53 6.20 -6.66
C ARG A 248 -3.65 6.70 -5.51
N VAL A 249 -2.40 7.06 -5.80
CA VAL A 249 -1.45 7.58 -4.79
C VAL A 249 -1.77 9.03 -4.43
N ASN A 250 -1.93 9.92 -5.42
CA ASN A 250 -2.05 11.37 -5.16
C ASN A 250 -3.42 11.99 -5.52
N GLY A 251 -4.38 11.19 -5.94
CA GLY A 251 -5.73 11.66 -6.34
C GLY A 251 -5.78 12.35 -7.71
N GLY A 252 -4.67 12.45 -8.44
CA GLY A 252 -4.58 13.12 -9.73
C GLY A 252 -3.39 12.66 -10.58
N THR A 253 -2.89 13.54 -11.44
CA THR A 253 -1.77 13.26 -12.35
C THR A 253 -0.57 14.18 -12.12
N ILE A 254 -0.47 14.80 -10.95
CA ILE A 254 0.67 15.67 -10.60
C ILE A 254 1.95 14.83 -10.62
N GLY A 255 2.97 15.32 -11.33
CA GLY A 255 4.25 14.64 -11.46
C GLY A 255 4.23 13.38 -12.34
N LEU A 256 3.18 13.15 -13.15
CA LEU A 256 3.03 11.92 -13.93
C LEU A 256 4.24 11.64 -14.84
N ALA A 257 4.75 12.65 -15.54
CA ALA A 257 5.89 12.47 -16.44
C ALA A 257 7.16 11.97 -15.71
N ASP A 258 7.41 12.50 -14.51
CA ASP A 258 8.52 12.08 -13.67
C ASP A 258 8.33 10.64 -13.15
N ARG A 259 7.11 10.28 -12.73
CA ARG A 259 6.77 8.92 -12.28
C ARG A 259 6.90 7.90 -13.40
N ILE A 260 6.50 8.26 -14.63
CA ILE A 260 6.69 7.42 -15.81
C ILE A 260 8.19 7.23 -16.11
N LYS A 261 8.98 8.30 -16.03
CA LYS A 261 10.43 8.22 -16.22
C LYS A 261 11.08 7.27 -15.19
N HIS A 262 10.80 7.45 -13.91
CA HIS A 262 11.30 6.57 -12.85
C HIS A 262 10.83 5.12 -13.03
N PHE A 263 9.55 4.91 -13.40
CA PHE A 263 9.06 3.56 -13.65
C PHE A 263 9.84 2.87 -14.76
N LYS A 264 10.02 3.53 -15.92
CA LYS A 264 10.75 2.98 -17.07
C LYS A 264 12.20 2.68 -16.69
N GLU A 265 12.84 3.54 -15.94
CA GLU A 265 14.21 3.34 -15.45
C GLU A 265 14.29 2.08 -14.56
N PHE A 266 13.53 2.03 -13.48
CA PHE A 266 13.60 0.89 -12.55
C PHE A 266 13.13 -0.43 -13.19
N TYR A 267 12.10 -0.38 -14.03
CA TYR A 267 11.64 -1.57 -14.74
C TYR A 267 12.71 -2.13 -15.69
N ASN A 268 13.44 -1.28 -16.39
CA ASN A 268 14.52 -1.71 -17.28
C ASN A 268 15.73 -2.26 -16.53
N LEU A 269 16.02 -1.75 -15.34
CA LEU A 269 17.12 -2.26 -14.49
C LEU A 269 16.79 -3.62 -13.87
N LEU A 270 15.53 -3.85 -13.52
CA LEU A 270 15.10 -5.01 -12.73
C LEU A 270 14.66 -6.21 -13.59
N LYS A 271 14.28 -6.02 -14.86
CA LYS A 271 13.81 -7.11 -15.74
C LYS A 271 14.89 -8.04 -16.29
#